data_590f096088b4c78bee69ef9eeaa0e699
#
_entry.id   590f096088b4c78bee69ef9eeaa0e699
#
_cell.length_a   1.000
_cell.length_b   1.000
_cell.length_c   1.000
_cell.angle_alpha   90.00
_cell.angle_beta   90.00
_cell.angle_gamma   90.00
#
_symmetry.space_group_name_H-M   'P 1'
#
loop_
_entity.id
_entity.type
_entity.pdbx_description
1 polymer ?
#
loop_
_entity_poly.entity_id
_entity_poly.type
_entity_poly.pdbx_seq_one_letter_code
_entity_poly.pdbx_strand_id
1 'polypeptide(L)'
;MGIREEAVRLHGEGFNCAQCVLCACGKYTDMDRDSSLAVACGFGGGVRCGEICGAISGAVMAIGASNKDAPTRVAPLAKRCTGAFREKYGFVRCLDLKRVGVPCDELIAFGAETAEKLINEKE
;
A
#
# COMPACT_ATOMS: atom_id res chain seq x y z
N MET A 1 12.77 -12.81 -4.85
CA MET A 1 11.68 -12.06 -5.46
C MET A 1 11.59 -10.68 -4.82
N GLY A 2 11.52 -9.64 -5.63
CA GLY A 2 11.39 -8.28 -5.11
C GLY A 2 9.98 -8.01 -4.58
N ILE A 3 9.84 -6.92 -3.85
CA ILE A 3 8.57 -6.57 -3.23
C ILE A 3 7.47 -6.28 -4.25
N ARG A 4 7.81 -5.68 -5.39
CA ARG A 4 6.86 -5.42 -6.47
C ARG A 4 6.27 -6.72 -7.00
N GLU A 5 7.12 -7.68 -7.30
CA GLU A 5 6.72 -8.97 -7.84
C GLU A 5 5.89 -9.75 -6.84
N GLU A 6 6.27 -9.71 -5.58
CA GLU A 6 5.52 -10.39 -4.52
C GLU A 6 4.11 -9.81 -4.38
N ALA A 7 3.97 -8.49 -4.39
CA ALA A 7 2.68 -7.85 -4.28
C ALA A 7 1.77 -8.20 -5.46
N VAL A 8 2.30 -8.16 -6.68
CA VAL A 8 1.54 -8.51 -7.89
C VAL A 8 1.17 -9.99 -7.88
N ARG A 9 2.07 -10.86 -7.42
CA ARG A 9 1.78 -12.28 -7.30
C ARG A 9 0.57 -12.54 -6.38
N LEU A 10 0.52 -11.83 -5.25
CA LEU A 10 -0.60 -11.94 -4.31
C LEU A 10 -1.91 -11.50 -4.96
N HIS A 11 -1.88 -10.48 -5.81
CA HIS A 11 -3.06 -10.06 -6.55
C HIS A 11 -3.57 -11.17 -7.46
N GLY A 12 -2.64 -11.89 -8.09
CA GLY A 12 -2.98 -13.06 -8.92
C GLY A 12 -3.61 -14.19 -8.13
N GLU A 13 -3.39 -14.24 -6.83
CA GLU A 13 -4.01 -15.24 -5.94
C GLU A 13 -5.41 -14.81 -5.47
N GLY A 14 -5.87 -13.62 -5.85
CA GLY A 14 -7.22 -13.17 -5.54
C GLY A 14 -7.34 -12.18 -4.39
N PHE A 15 -6.23 -11.73 -3.83
CA PHE A 15 -6.26 -10.73 -2.74
C PHE A 15 -6.43 -9.33 -3.31
N ASN A 16 -7.02 -8.43 -2.53
CA ASN A 16 -7.23 -7.06 -2.98
C ASN A 16 -5.96 -6.21 -2.84
N CYS A 17 -6.00 -5.00 -3.40
CA CYS A 17 -4.83 -4.13 -3.47
C CYS A 17 -4.23 -3.80 -2.10
N ALA A 18 -5.06 -3.56 -1.11
CA ALA A 18 -4.56 -3.26 0.25
C ALA A 18 -3.89 -4.49 0.87
N GLN A 19 -4.51 -5.65 0.71
CA GLN A 19 -3.95 -6.90 1.21
C GLN A 19 -2.61 -7.22 0.56
N CYS A 20 -2.53 -7.04 -0.76
CA CYS A 20 -1.31 -7.32 -1.52
C CYS A 20 -0.14 -6.48 -1.03
N VAL A 21 -0.35 -5.18 -0.87
CA VAL A 21 0.72 -4.28 -0.46
C VAL A 21 1.15 -4.53 0.98
N LEU A 22 0.19 -4.63 1.90
CA LEU A 22 0.53 -4.85 3.31
C LEU A 22 1.25 -6.18 3.50
N CYS A 23 0.73 -7.24 2.88
CA CYS A 23 1.31 -8.57 3.02
C CYS A 23 2.71 -8.66 2.41
N ALA A 24 2.93 -7.99 1.27
CA ALA A 24 4.25 -7.95 0.65
C ALA A 24 5.29 -7.24 1.53
N CYS A 25 4.85 -6.34 2.41
CA CYS A 25 5.74 -5.64 3.34
C CYS A 25 5.98 -6.40 4.64
N GLY A 26 5.60 -7.68 4.70
CA GLY A 26 5.64 -8.48 5.94
C GLY A 26 6.96 -8.46 6.68
N LYS A 27 8.08 -8.45 5.97
CA LYS A 27 9.41 -8.43 6.60
C LYS A 27 9.69 -7.13 7.38
N TYR A 28 8.94 -6.07 7.09
CA TYR A 28 9.12 -4.77 7.76
C TYR A 28 8.11 -4.56 8.88
N THR A 29 6.92 -5.16 8.76
CA THR A 29 5.81 -4.90 9.68
C THR A 29 5.82 -5.78 10.92
N ASP A 30 6.52 -6.88 10.86
CA ASP A 30 6.51 -7.91 11.90
C ASP A 30 5.09 -8.47 12.16
N MET A 31 4.22 -8.34 11.18
CA MET A 31 2.86 -8.90 11.22
C MET A 31 2.84 -10.24 10.48
N ASP A 32 2.13 -11.20 11.03
CA ASP A 32 1.95 -12.47 10.32
C ASP A 32 1.02 -12.28 9.12
N ARG A 33 1.04 -13.26 8.22
CA ARG A 33 0.26 -13.21 6.98
C ARG A 33 -1.24 -13.09 7.25
N ASP A 34 -1.75 -13.89 8.16
CA ASP A 34 -3.20 -13.91 8.42
C ASP A 34 -3.69 -12.59 8.99
N SER A 35 -2.94 -12.00 9.91
CA SER A 35 -3.27 -10.69 10.47
C SER A 35 -3.23 -9.59 9.41
N SER A 36 -2.21 -9.63 8.55
CA SER A 36 -2.08 -8.66 7.46
C SER A 36 -3.28 -8.73 6.51
N LEU A 37 -3.66 -9.95 6.12
CA LEU A 37 -4.78 -10.15 5.21
C LEU A 37 -6.11 -9.73 5.85
N ALA A 38 -6.28 -10.00 7.14
CA ALA A 38 -7.51 -9.65 7.85
C ALA A 38 -7.68 -8.14 8.00
N VAL A 39 -6.63 -7.45 8.46
CA VAL A 39 -6.65 -6.00 8.70
C VAL A 39 -6.92 -5.23 7.41
N ALA A 40 -6.32 -5.64 6.31
CA ALA A 40 -6.44 -4.93 5.04
C ALA A 40 -7.67 -5.33 4.22
N CYS A 41 -8.38 -6.36 4.62
CA CYS A 41 -9.47 -6.95 3.82
C CYS A 41 -10.54 -5.93 3.41
N GLY A 42 -10.93 -5.05 4.31
CA GLY A 42 -11.97 -4.05 4.05
C GLY A 42 -11.52 -2.85 3.23
N PHE A 43 -10.23 -2.70 2.99
CA PHE A 43 -9.68 -1.50 2.35
C PHE A 43 -9.55 -1.60 0.83
N GLY A 44 -9.83 -2.75 0.23
CA GLY A 44 -9.80 -2.89 -1.22
C GLY A 44 -10.87 -2.04 -1.88
N GLY A 45 -10.62 -1.61 -3.11
CA GLY A 45 -11.57 -0.79 -3.85
C GLY A 45 -11.85 0.56 -3.22
N GLY A 46 -10.86 1.16 -2.55
CA GLY A 46 -11.02 2.46 -1.90
C GLY A 46 -11.98 2.39 -0.72
N VAL A 47 -11.74 1.48 0.21
CA VAL A 47 -12.60 1.18 1.35
C VAL A 47 -14.01 0.81 0.85
N ARG A 48 -14.04 0.02 -0.22
CA ARG A 48 -15.24 -0.52 -0.87
C ARG A 48 -16.20 0.55 -1.42
N CYS A 49 -15.75 1.81 -1.50
CA CYS A 49 -16.60 2.90 -1.98
C CYS A 49 -15.90 3.87 -2.92
N GLY A 50 -14.80 3.47 -3.51
CA GLY A 50 -14.10 4.29 -4.51
C GLY A 50 -13.26 5.42 -3.93
N GLU A 51 -13.05 5.45 -2.62
CA GLU A 51 -12.24 6.48 -1.97
C GLU A 51 -10.75 6.14 -2.05
N ILE A 52 -9.96 6.40 -1.04
CA ILE A 52 -8.51 6.25 -1.11
C ILE A 52 -8.11 4.86 -1.64
N CYS A 53 -7.27 4.84 -2.66
CA CYS A 53 -6.78 3.61 -3.29
C CYS A 53 -6.24 2.63 -2.26
N GLY A 54 -6.64 1.35 -2.37
CA GLY A 54 -6.19 0.32 -1.43
C GLY A 54 -4.68 0.12 -1.40
N ALA A 55 -4.01 0.34 -2.52
CA ALA A 55 -2.54 0.25 -2.56
C ALA A 55 -1.90 1.33 -1.68
N ILE A 56 -2.52 2.51 -1.61
CA ILE A 56 -2.06 3.58 -0.71
C ILE A 56 -2.35 3.18 0.74
N SER A 57 -3.57 2.72 1.02
CA SER A 57 -3.95 2.32 2.38
C SER A 57 -3.04 1.21 2.91
N GLY A 58 -2.77 0.19 2.09
CA GLY A 58 -1.86 -0.89 2.48
C GLY A 58 -0.45 -0.40 2.73
N ALA A 59 0.05 0.50 1.89
CA ALA A 59 1.37 1.10 2.07
C ALA A 59 1.46 1.90 3.38
N VAL A 60 0.43 2.69 3.68
CA VAL A 60 0.38 3.50 4.91
C VAL A 60 0.31 2.60 6.15
N MET A 61 -0.46 1.51 6.08
CA MET A 61 -0.49 0.51 7.17
C MET A 61 0.90 -0.07 7.42
N ALA A 62 1.61 -0.43 6.35
CA ALA A 62 2.96 -0.98 6.47
C ALA A 62 3.93 0.04 7.08
N ILE A 63 3.81 1.30 6.69
CA ILE A 63 4.62 2.39 7.26
C ILE A 63 4.35 2.51 8.76
N GLY A 64 3.07 2.45 9.15
CA GLY A 64 2.70 2.52 10.57
C GLY A 64 3.26 1.36 11.37
N ALA A 65 3.04 0.15 10.89
CA ALA A 65 3.47 -1.07 11.60
C ALA A 65 5.00 -1.14 11.73
N SER A 66 5.74 -0.66 10.73
CA SER A 66 7.21 -0.66 10.76
C SER A 66 7.81 0.41 11.66
N ASN A 67 7.00 1.38 12.09
CA ASN A 67 7.44 2.50 12.92
C ASN A 67 6.75 2.53 14.29
N LYS A 68 6.35 1.38 14.82
CA LYS A 68 5.64 1.34 16.10
C LYS A 68 6.46 1.93 17.27
N ASP A 69 7.78 1.88 17.17
CA ASP A 69 8.68 2.46 18.18
C ASP A 69 8.99 3.94 17.93
N ALA A 70 8.53 4.48 16.80
CA ALA A 70 8.75 5.87 16.43
C ALA A 70 7.51 6.44 15.74
N PRO A 71 6.36 6.49 16.45
CA PRO A 71 5.08 6.83 15.82
C PRO A 71 5.01 8.24 15.22
N THR A 72 5.86 9.15 15.70
CA THR A 72 5.90 10.51 15.14
C THR A 72 6.41 10.55 13.70
N ARG A 73 7.05 9.49 13.23
CA ARG A 73 7.50 9.40 11.84
C ARG A 73 6.37 9.05 10.87
N VAL A 74 5.29 8.47 11.38
CA VAL A 74 4.25 7.90 10.52
C VAL A 74 3.50 8.96 9.70
N ALA A 75 3.05 10.03 10.33
CA ALA A 75 2.26 11.04 9.61
C ALA A 75 3.03 11.69 8.46
N PRO A 76 4.29 12.14 8.65
CA PRO A 76 5.05 12.68 7.52
C PRO A 76 5.28 11.67 6.39
N LEU A 77 5.55 10.41 6.74
CA LEU A 77 5.76 9.37 5.73
C LEU A 77 4.47 9.02 4.99
N ALA A 78 3.35 8.96 5.71
CA ALA A 78 2.05 8.72 5.08
C ALA A 78 1.72 9.84 4.08
N LYS A 79 1.99 11.08 4.45
CA LYS A 79 1.79 12.23 3.57
C LYS A 79 2.65 12.12 2.32
N ARG A 80 3.89 11.69 2.46
CA ARG A 80 4.79 11.49 1.32
C ARG A 80 4.31 10.36 0.43
N CYS A 81 3.73 9.31 1.02
CA CYS A 81 3.18 8.19 0.26
C CYS A 81 2.02 8.64 -0.62
N THR A 82 1.04 9.37 -0.06
CA THR A 82 -0.07 9.89 -0.86
C THR A 82 0.43 10.88 -1.91
N GLY A 83 1.40 11.72 -1.56
CA GLY A 83 2.02 12.66 -2.49
C GLY A 83 2.67 11.97 -3.68
N ALA A 84 3.32 10.83 -3.46
CA ALA A 84 3.96 10.07 -4.54
C ALA A 84 2.93 9.57 -5.55
N PHE A 85 1.78 9.08 -5.09
CA PHE A 85 0.71 8.65 -5.98
C PHE A 85 0.10 9.83 -6.74
N ARG A 86 -0.12 10.94 -6.04
CA ARG A 86 -0.69 12.14 -6.67
C ARG A 86 0.25 12.69 -7.74
N GLU A 87 1.54 12.71 -7.47
CA GLU A 87 2.53 13.18 -8.43
C GLU A 87 2.60 12.29 -9.66
N LYS A 88 2.58 10.96 -9.46
CA LYS A 88 2.73 10.03 -10.58
C LYS A 88 1.46 9.88 -11.41
N TYR A 89 0.30 9.80 -10.76
CA TYR A 89 -0.96 9.48 -11.42
C TYR A 89 -1.98 10.62 -11.41
N GLY A 90 -1.74 11.66 -10.63
CA GLY A 90 -2.64 12.80 -10.53
C GLY A 90 -3.76 12.65 -9.51
N PHE A 91 -3.97 11.44 -8.98
CA PHE A 91 -5.11 11.13 -8.12
C PHE A 91 -4.71 10.16 -7.01
N VAL A 92 -5.52 10.13 -5.94
CA VAL A 92 -5.35 9.16 -4.85
C VAL A 92 -6.61 8.31 -4.64
N ARG A 93 -7.74 8.70 -5.24
CA ARG A 93 -8.99 7.96 -5.09
C ARG A 93 -9.06 6.81 -6.09
N CYS A 94 -9.51 5.66 -5.61
CA CYS A 94 -9.69 4.47 -6.45
C CYS A 94 -10.57 4.78 -7.68
N LEU A 95 -11.69 5.47 -7.48
CA LEU A 95 -12.60 5.82 -8.57
C LEU A 95 -11.91 6.62 -9.67
N ASP A 96 -11.12 7.63 -9.29
CA ASP A 96 -10.42 8.47 -10.26
C ASP A 96 -9.33 7.70 -11.00
N LEU A 97 -8.57 6.88 -10.27
CA LEU A 97 -7.51 6.07 -10.87
C LEU A 97 -8.06 5.05 -11.87
N LYS A 98 -9.20 4.45 -11.57
CA LYS A 98 -9.88 3.56 -12.51
C LYS A 98 -10.38 4.32 -13.73
N ARG A 99 -10.93 5.51 -13.52
CA ARG A 99 -11.45 6.34 -14.61
C ARG A 99 -10.37 6.69 -15.62
N VAL A 100 -9.15 6.99 -15.15
CA VAL A 100 -8.04 7.30 -16.07
C VAL A 100 -7.32 6.04 -16.55
N GLY A 101 -7.76 4.86 -16.13
CA GLY A 101 -7.29 3.60 -16.70
C GLY A 101 -6.00 3.04 -16.14
N VAL A 102 -5.61 3.39 -14.91
CA VAL A 102 -4.40 2.80 -14.32
C VAL A 102 -4.72 1.38 -13.84
N PRO A 103 -4.00 0.36 -14.34
CA PRO A 103 -4.24 -1.01 -13.92
C PRO A 103 -3.95 -1.23 -12.43
N CYS A 104 -4.74 -2.09 -11.78
CA CYS A 104 -4.54 -2.41 -10.37
C CYS A 104 -3.15 -2.97 -10.09
N ASP A 105 -2.63 -3.83 -10.97
CA ASP A 105 -1.28 -4.39 -10.80
C ASP A 105 -0.21 -3.29 -10.73
N GLU A 106 -0.36 -2.25 -11.53
CA GLU A 106 0.60 -1.15 -11.52
C GLU A 106 0.52 -0.38 -10.20
N LEU A 107 -0.69 -0.11 -9.72
CA LEU A 107 -0.89 0.58 -8.43
C LEU A 107 -0.35 -0.23 -7.27
N ILE A 108 -0.57 -1.55 -7.30
CA ILE A 108 -0.08 -2.47 -6.28
C ILE A 108 1.44 -2.49 -6.26
N ALA A 109 2.06 -2.61 -7.44
CA ALA A 109 3.51 -2.61 -7.55
C ALA A 109 4.11 -1.29 -7.04
N PHE A 110 3.52 -0.17 -7.47
CA PHE A 110 3.99 1.15 -7.04
C PHE A 110 3.79 1.37 -5.54
N GLY A 111 2.67 0.91 -4.99
CA GLY A 111 2.40 1.01 -3.56
C GLY A 111 3.41 0.24 -2.71
N ALA A 112 3.71 -0.99 -3.11
CA ALA A 112 4.69 -1.82 -2.41
C ALA A 112 6.08 -1.20 -2.47
N GLU A 113 6.50 -0.75 -3.64
CA GLU A 113 7.80 -0.12 -3.84
C GLU A 113 7.92 1.18 -3.05
N THR A 114 6.88 2.00 -3.06
CA THR A 114 6.86 3.26 -2.34
C THR A 114 6.94 3.02 -0.83
N ALA A 115 6.18 2.05 -0.32
CA ALA A 115 6.22 1.68 1.10
C ALA A 115 7.63 1.25 1.50
N GLU A 116 8.23 0.35 0.71
CA GLU A 116 9.58 -0.13 1.01
C GLU A 116 10.60 1.00 1.03
N LYS A 117 10.53 1.89 0.05
CA LYS A 117 11.44 3.04 -0.02
C LYS A 117 11.31 3.93 1.21
N LEU A 118 10.08 4.28 1.57
CA LEU A 118 9.83 5.16 2.72
C LEU A 118 10.18 4.51 4.05
N ILE A 119 9.92 3.22 4.20
CA ILE A 119 10.27 2.48 5.41
C ILE A 119 11.78 2.45 5.61
N ASN A 120 12.53 2.26 4.54
CA ASN A 120 13.99 2.14 4.59
C ASN A 120 14.71 3.48 4.62
N GLU A 121 14.01 4.57 4.44
CA GLU A 121 14.61 5.89 4.43
C GLU A 121 15.09 6.28 5.82
N LYS A 122 16.33 6.76 5.91
CA LYS A 122 16.91 7.21 7.18
C LYS A 122 16.72 8.71 7.31
N GLU A 123 16.57 9.17 8.54
CA GLU A 123 16.48 10.59 8.84
C GLU A 123 17.82 11.29 8.60
#